data_7c0e4cc960fce1b8da673367c263825b
#
_entry.id   7c0e4cc960fce1b8da673367c263825b
#
_cell.length_a   1.000
_cell.length_b   1.000
_cell.length_c   1.000
_cell.angle_alpha   90.00
_cell.angle_beta   90.00
_cell.angle_gamma   90.00
#
_symmetry.space_group_name_H-M   'P 1'
#
loop_
_entity.id
_entity.type
_entity.pdbx_description
1 polymer ?
#
loop_
_entity_poly.entity_id
_entity_poly.type
_entity_poly.pdbx_seq_one_letter_code
_entity_poly.pdbx_strand_id
1 'polypeptide(L)'
;LRLIKNIFDHSDLIICATDDDREGDLIFDYIYRYLNCSVPFKRALFNQQSKEEWQKAFRKENLVDGIKRKPVIEAGRGRSAGDFVVGANLTTAMTLKFPGNNVLSVGRVQTAVLSMLVARELEIQNFKPKDYWVVKGKFNSEHGSYEGTHVVKKFDKESDADEILRK
;
A
#
# COMPACT_ATOMS: atom_id res chain seq x y z
N LEU A 1 6.79 7.42 -27.17
CA LEU A 1 7.71 6.29 -27.35
C LEU A 1 8.80 6.57 -28.39
N ARG A 2 8.55 7.22 -29.54
CA ARG A 2 9.57 7.55 -30.53
C ARG A 2 10.73 8.37 -29.96
N LEU A 3 10.44 9.38 -29.11
CA LEU A 3 11.45 10.19 -28.46
C LEU A 3 12.32 9.34 -27.50
N ILE A 4 11.69 8.48 -26.69
CA ILE A 4 12.41 7.60 -25.77
C ILE A 4 13.32 6.64 -26.53
N LYS A 5 12.82 6.05 -27.64
CA LYS A 5 13.65 5.20 -28.48
C LYS A 5 14.88 5.93 -29.00
N ASN A 6 14.67 7.12 -29.56
CA ASN A 6 15.79 7.92 -30.08
C ASN A 6 16.85 8.24 -29.00
N ILE A 7 16.39 8.58 -27.78
CA ILE A 7 17.31 8.82 -26.64
C ILE A 7 18.06 7.55 -26.27
N PHE A 8 17.35 6.42 -26.17
CA PHE A 8 17.96 5.13 -25.82
C PHE A 8 19.02 4.70 -26.85
N ASP A 9 18.70 4.80 -28.13
CA ASP A 9 19.58 4.39 -29.22
C ASP A 9 20.87 5.24 -29.31
N HIS A 10 20.88 6.45 -28.73
CA HIS A 10 22.05 7.35 -28.68
C HIS A 10 22.69 7.43 -27.29
N SER A 11 22.38 6.52 -26.40
CA SER A 11 22.92 6.48 -25.04
C SER A 11 23.81 5.25 -24.85
N ASP A 12 24.93 5.43 -24.13
CA ASP A 12 25.83 4.32 -23.76
C ASP A 12 25.34 3.56 -22.53
N LEU A 13 24.53 4.21 -21.69
CA LEU A 13 23.99 3.66 -20.45
C LEU A 13 22.66 4.30 -20.11
N ILE A 14 21.69 3.50 -19.73
CA ILE A 14 20.39 3.95 -19.24
C ILE A 14 20.36 3.83 -17.71
N ILE A 15 19.87 4.85 -17.01
CA ILE A 15 19.62 4.79 -15.58
C ILE A 15 18.11 4.74 -15.37
N CYS A 16 17.62 3.60 -14.91
CA CYS A 16 16.23 3.43 -14.52
C CYS A 16 16.00 4.00 -13.12
N ALA A 17 15.09 4.97 -12.99
CA ALA A 17 14.76 5.67 -11.77
C ALA A 17 13.24 5.68 -11.51
N THR A 18 12.55 4.61 -11.87
CA THR A 18 11.15 4.36 -11.47
C THR A 18 11.08 3.99 -9.98
N ASP A 19 9.90 3.89 -9.40
CA ASP A 19 9.72 3.54 -7.98
C ASP A 19 10.47 2.25 -7.62
N ASP A 20 11.05 2.19 -6.40
CA ASP A 20 11.83 1.03 -5.96
C ASP A 20 10.92 -0.09 -5.48
N ASP A 21 10.14 -0.62 -6.41
CA ASP A 21 9.30 -1.79 -6.21
C ASP A 21 9.25 -2.67 -7.48
N ARG A 22 8.51 -3.76 -7.40
CA ARG A 22 8.33 -4.69 -8.53
C ARG A 22 7.56 -4.07 -9.69
N GLU A 23 6.63 -3.18 -9.41
CA GLU A 23 5.82 -2.51 -10.42
C GLU A 23 6.66 -1.47 -11.17
N GLY A 24 7.48 -0.70 -10.45
CA GLY A 24 8.40 0.26 -11.06
C GLY A 24 9.43 -0.40 -11.98
N ASP A 25 10.01 -1.52 -11.55
CA ASP A 25 10.91 -2.31 -12.41
C ASP A 25 10.18 -2.87 -13.63
N LEU A 26 8.93 -3.31 -13.46
CA LEU A 26 8.12 -3.86 -14.55
C LEU A 26 7.73 -2.80 -15.57
N ILE A 27 7.37 -1.59 -15.15
CA ILE A 27 7.08 -0.45 -16.04
C ILE A 27 8.28 -0.15 -16.94
N PHE A 28 9.48 -0.07 -16.34
CA PHE A 28 10.71 0.12 -17.12
C PHE A 28 10.95 -1.01 -18.10
N ASP A 29 10.83 -2.26 -17.65
CA ASP A 29 11.06 -3.45 -18.47
C ASP A 29 10.11 -3.53 -19.67
N TYR A 30 8.84 -3.17 -19.51
CA TYR A 30 7.90 -3.11 -20.61
C TYR A 30 8.33 -2.09 -21.69
N ILE A 31 8.75 -0.90 -21.28
CA ILE A 31 9.23 0.12 -22.20
C ILE A 31 10.51 -0.35 -22.90
N TYR A 32 11.46 -0.86 -22.13
CA TYR A 32 12.76 -1.32 -22.61
C TYR A 32 12.62 -2.44 -23.65
N ARG A 33 11.77 -3.42 -23.40
CA ARG A 33 11.48 -4.53 -24.33
C ARG A 33 10.66 -4.09 -25.53
N TYR A 34 9.63 -3.27 -25.32
CA TYR A 34 8.80 -2.77 -26.40
C TYR A 34 9.63 -2.01 -27.45
N LEU A 35 10.64 -1.29 -27.01
CA LEU A 35 11.54 -0.56 -27.88
C LEU A 35 12.67 -1.42 -28.46
N ASN A 36 12.73 -2.72 -28.13
CA ASN A 36 13.82 -3.64 -28.48
C ASN A 36 15.20 -3.05 -28.15
N CYS A 37 15.32 -2.42 -26.97
CA CYS A 37 16.54 -1.76 -26.55
C CYS A 37 17.56 -2.80 -26.10
N SER A 38 18.83 -2.62 -26.49
CA SER A 38 19.98 -3.45 -26.11
C SER A 38 21.02 -2.69 -25.29
N VAL A 39 20.82 -1.40 -25.07
CA VAL A 39 21.72 -0.55 -24.29
C VAL A 39 21.72 -1.02 -22.82
N PRO A 40 22.90 -1.23 -22.19
CA PRO A 40 22.94 -1.65 -20.80
C PRO A 40 22.25 -0.64 -19.88
N PHE A 41 21.61 -1.14 -18.82
CA PHE A 41 20.97 -0.26 -17.85
C PHE A 41 21.40 -0.55 -16.42
N LYS A 42 21.32 0.48 -15.60
CA LYS A 42 21.48 0.42 -14.15
C LYS A 42 20.26 0.97 -13.45
N ARG A 43 20.07 0.57 -12.22
CA ARG A 43 18.94 0.96 -11.39
C ARG A 43 19.39 1.92 -10.29
N ALA A 44 18.79 3.10 -10.21
CA ALA A 44 18.85 3.98 -9.07
C ALA A 44 17.74 3.59 -8.09
N LEU A 45 18.10 3.29 -6.84
CA LEU A 45 17.17 2.89 -5.78
C LEU A 45 17.04 4.03 -4.78
N PHE A 46 15.80 4.48 -4.54
CA PHE A 46 15.49 5.52 -3.56
C PHE A 46 14.09 5.31 -2.99
N ASN A 47 13.95 5.50 -1.67
CA ASN A 47 12.69 5.30 -0.95
C ASN A 47 11.98 6.62 -0.62
N GLN A 48 12.67 7.74 -0.78
CA GLN A 48 12.16 9.07 -0.48
C GLN A 48 12.48 10.03 -1.62
N GLN A 49 11.58 10.98 -1.86
CA GLN A 49 11.76 12.02 -2.89
C GLN A 49 12.43 13.27 -2.31
N SER A 50 13.52 13.09 -1.54
CA SER A 50 14.35 14.19 -1.07
C SER A 50 15.57 14.40 -1.97
N LYS A 51 16.09 15.61 -1.99
CA LYS A 51 17.27 15.97 -2.80
C LYS A 51 18.48 15.13 -2.42
N GLU A 52 18.67 14.90 -1.13
CA GLU A 52 19.78 14.14 -0.57
C GLU A 52 19.73 12.68 -1.00
N GLU A 53 18.54 12.04 -0.93
CA GLU A 53 18.35 10.65 -1.37
C GLU A 53 18.55 10.51 -2.88
N TRP A 54 18.07 11.46 -3.68
CA TRP A 54 18.33 11.45 -5.12
C TRP A 54 19.80 11.57 -5.43
N GLN A 55 20.51 12.52 -4.82
CA GLN A 55 21.97 12.68 -5.02
C GLN A 55 22.74 11.41 -4.62
N LYS A 56 22.31 10.73 -3.57
CA LYS A 56 22.90 9.47 -3.12
C LYS A 56 22.60 8.33 -4.10
N ALA A 57 21.35 8.18 -4.53
CA ALA A 57 20.92 7.09 -5.42
C ALA A 57 21.61 7.14 -6.80
N PHE A 58 21.87 8.36 -7.30
CA PHE A 58 22.53 8.53 -8.60
C PHE A 58 24.08 8.51 -8.53
N ARG A 59 24.68 8.32 -7.36
CA ARG A 59 26.13 8.08 -7.29
C ARG A 59 26.48 6.77 -7.97
N LYS A 60 27.56 6.77 -8.73
CA LYS A 60 27.99 5.63 -9.56
C LYS A 60 28.13 4.33 -8.76
N GLU A 61 28.63 4.43 -7.52
CA GLU A 61 28.79 3.31 -6.59
C GLU A 61 27.47 2.73 -6.06
N ASN A 62 26.39 3.50 -6.06
CA ASN A 62 25.07 3.09 -5.56
C ASN A 62 24.14 2.55 -6.66
N LEU A 63 24.54 2.71 -7.93
CA LEU A 63 23.77 2.20 -9.05
C LEU A 63 23.85 0.67 -9.13
N VAL A 64 22.71 0.00 -9.04
CA VAL A 64 22.61 -1.44 -9.13
C VAL A 64 22.55 -1.87 -10.59
N ASP A 65 23.33 -2.88 -10.95
CA ASP A 65 23.32 -3.45 -12.29
C ASP A 65 21.93 -4.02 -12.64
N GLY A 66 21.47 -3.72 -13.85
CA GLY A 66 20.16 -4.16 -14.33
C GLY A 66 19.96 -5.69 -14.33
N ILE A 67 21.04 -6.45 -14.55
CA ILE A 67 21.02 -7.91 -14.50
C ILE A 67 20.59 -8.42 -13.11
N LYS A 68 21.02 -7.75 -12.05
CA LYS A 68 20.66 -8.11 -10.66
C LYS A 68 19.18 -7.89 -10.35
N ARG A 69 18.49 -7.08 -11.15
CA ARG A 69 17.04 -6.82 -11.00
C ARG A 69 16.16 -7.84 -11.73
N LYS A 70 16.73 -8.71 -12.54
CA LYS A 70 15.98 -9.71 -13.31
C LYS A 70 15.00 -10.54 -12.46
N PRO A 71 15.37 -11.06 -11.28
CA PRO A 71 14.42 -11.81 -10.44
C PRO A 71 13.22 -10.97 -9.98
N VAL A 72 13.44 -9.68 -9.69
CA VAL A 72 12.37 -8.75 -9.27
C VAL A 72 11.41 -8.46 -10.43
N ILE A 73 11.96 -8.24 -11.63
CA ILE A 73 11.19 -8.06 -12.87
C ILE A 73 10.35 -9.30 -13.18
N GLU A 74 10.93 -10.50 -13.11
CA GLU A 74 10.20 -11.75 -13.36
C GLU A 74 9.08 -11.99 -12.32
N ALA A 75 9.32 -11.66 -11.05
CA ALA A 75 8.30 -11.70 -10.01
C ALA A 75 7.15 -10.70 -10.30
N GLY A 76 7.49 -9.50 -10.78
CA GLY A 76 6.51 -8.51 -11.24
C GLY A 76 5.65 -9.03 -12.40
N ARG A 77 6.27 -9.65 -13.39
CA ARG A 77 5.56 -10.27 -14.53
C ARG A 77 4.64 -11.40 -14.10
N GLY A 78 5.12 -12.31 -13.24
CA GLY A 78 4.30 -13.40 -12.71
C GLY A 78 3.07 -12.87 -11.99
N ARG A 79 3.23 -11.82 -11.18
CA ARG A 79 2.12 -11.14 -10.51
C ARG A 79 1.15 -10.52 -11.51
N SER A 80 1.65 -9.76 -12.49
CA SER A 80 0.81 -9.10 -13.50
C SER A 80 0.00 -10.12 -14.31
N ALA A 81 0.62 -11.22 -14.72
CA ALA A 81 -0.06 -12.30 -15.43
C ALA A 81 -1.13 -12.97 -14.57
N GLY A 82 -0.83 -13.28 -13.31
CA GLY A 82 -1.78 -13.84 -12.36
C GLY A 82 -2.97 -12.92 -12.11
N ASP A 83 -2.72 -11.64 -11.87
CA ASP A 83 -3.78 -10.64 -11.69
C ASP A 83 -4.68 -10.52 -12.93
N PHE A 84 -4.12 -10.58 -14.12
CA PHE A 84 -4.89 -10.55 -15.37
C PHE A 84 -5.76 -11.80 -15.52
N VAL A 85 -5.18 -12.99 -15.37
CA VAL A 85 -5.93 -14.26 -15.52
C VAL A 85 -7.06 -14.37 -14.51
N VAL A 86 -6.78 -14.10 -13.24
CA VAL A 86 -7.79 -14.15 -12.16
C VAL A 86 -8.85 -13.07 -12.37
N GLY A 87 -8.44 -11.84 -12.63
CA GLY A 87 -9.35 -10.71 -12.82
C GLY A 87 -10.28 -10.91 -14.00
N ALA A 88 -9.78 -11.32 -15.16
CA ALA A 88 -10.58 -11.55 -16.36
C ALA A 88 -11.61 -12.67 -16.15
N ASN A 89 -11.18 -13.82 -15.63
CA ASN A 89 -12.07 -14.97 -15.42
C ASN A 89 -13.14 -14.68 -14.36
N LEU A 90 -12.77 -14.10 -13.21
CA LEU A 90 -13.73 -13.82 -12.16
C LEU A 90 -14.68 -12.68 -12.55
N THR A 91 -14.22 -11.65 -13.25
CA THR A 91 -15.10 -10.59 -13.78
C THR A 91 -16.14 -11.19 -14.73
N THR A 92 -15.73 -12.06 -15.65
CA THR A 92 -16.63 -12.73 -16.57
C THR A 92 -17.62 -13.61 -15.80
N ALA A 93 -17.17 -14.44 -14.89
CA ALA A 93 -18.02 -15.33 -14.09
C ALA A 93 -19.06 -14.55 -13.26
N MET A 94 -18.63 -13.47 -12.59
CA MET A 94 -19.52 -12.64 -11.78
C MET A 94 -20.56 -11.91 -12.64
N THR A 95 -20.13 -11.35 -13.77
CA THR A 95 -21.03 -10.64 -14.69
C THR A 95 -22.09 -11.58 -15.29
N LEU A 96 -21.70 -12.81 -15.62
CA LEU A 96 -22.65 -13.81 -16.16
C LEU A 96 -23.59 -14.35 -15.05
N LYS A 97 -23.09 -14.54 -13.83
CA LYS A 97 -23.89 -15.05 -12.72
C LYS A 97 -24.94 -14.05 -12.21
N PHE A 98 -24.61 -12.78 -12.27
CA PHE A 98 -25.50 -11.70 -11.81
C PHE A 98 -25.80 -10.76 -12.98
N PRO A 99 -26.68 -11.18 -13.90
CA PRO A 99 -26.96 -10.40 -15.10
C PRO A 99 -27.58 -9.04 -14.76
N GLY A 100 -27.07 -8.00 -15.39
CA GLY A 100 -27.48 -6.60 -15.22
C GLY A 100 -26.90 -5.74 -16.32
N ASN A 101 -27.08 -4.43 -16.21
CA ASN A 101 -26.61 -3.50 -17.24
C ASN A 101 -25.11 -3.14 -17.10
N ASN A 102 -24.45 -3.62 -16.05
CA ASN A 102 -23.06 -3.27 -15.73
C ASN A 102 -22.18 -4.50 -15.62
N VAL A 103 -20.91 -4.33 -16.02
CA VAL A 103 -19.86 -5.31 -15.77
C VAL A 103 -19.52 -5.34 -14.27
N LEU A 104 -19.55 -6.52 -13.66
CA LEU A 104 -19.15 -6.71 -12.27
C LEU A 104 -17.66 -7.02 -12.20
N SER A 105 -16.87 -5.97 -12.15
CA SER A 105 -15.42 -6.06 -12.12
C SER A 105 -14.92 -6.71 -10.82
N VAL A 106 -14.04 -7.69 -10.96
CA VAL A 106 -13.37 -8.38 -9.84
C VAL A 106 -11.87 -8.20 -9.98
N GLY A 107 -11.23 -7.79 -8.91
CA GLY A 107 -9.79 -7.63 -8.87
C GLY A 107 -9.25 -7.89 -7.47
N ARG A 108 -8.01 -8.37 -7.37
CA ARG A 108 -7.40 -8.78 -6.12
C ARG A 108 -7.37 -7.68 -5.05
N VAL A 109 -7.03 -6.46 -5.41
CA VAL A 109 -7.02 -5.30 -4.49
C VAL A 109 -8.41 -4.68 -4.40
N GLN A 110 -9.04 -4.41 -5.53
CA GLN A 110 -10.35 -3.77 -5.63
C GLN A 110 -11.41 -4.51 -4.82
N THR A 111 -11.51 -5.83 -4.96
CA THR A 111 -12.52 -6.63 -4.26
C THR A 111 -12.25 -6.71 -2.75
N ALA A 112 -10.99 -6.80 -2.34
CA ALA A 112 -10.61 -6.78 -0.93
C ALA A 112 -10.97 -5.43 -0.28
N VAL A 113 -10.65 -4.31 -0.91
CA VAL A 113 -11.01 -2.98 -0.41
C VAL A 113 -12.53 -2.81 -0.33
N LEU A 114 -13.26 -3.23 -1.37
CA LEU A 114 -14.73 -3.19 -1.36
C LEU A 114 -15.29 -4.02 -0.20
N SER A 115 -14.77 -5.21 0.04
CA SER A 115 -15.19 -6.06 1.17
C SER A 115 -14.99 -5.37 2.52
N MET A 116 -13.87 -4.67 2.71
CA MET A 116 -13.61 -3.90 3.94
C MET A 116 -14.61 -2.74 4.11
N LEU A 117 -14.93 -2.04 3.02
CA LEU A 117 -15.92 -0.96 3.04
C LEU A 117 -17.32 -1.47 3.37
N VAL A 118 -17.73 -2.58 2.75
CA VAL A 118 -19.02 -3.22 3.02
C VAL A 118 -19.11 -3.72 4.47
N ALA A 119 -18.05 -4.35 4.98
CA ALA A 119 -18.00 -4.78 6.38
C ALA A 119 -18.17 -3.60 7.34
N ARG A 120 -17.46 -2.49 7.08
CA ARG A 120 -17.59 -1.27 7.88
C ARG A 120 -19.01 -0.67 7.81
N GLU A 121 -19.59 -0.62 6.64
CA GLU A 121 -20.98 -0.13 6.45
C GLU A 121 -21.97 -0.97 7.25
N LEU A 122 -21.86 -2.30 7.20
CA LEU A 122 -22.69 -3.20 7.99
C LEU A 122 -22.50 -3.02 9.50
N GLU A 123 -21.26 -2.79 9.96
CA GLU A 123 -21.00 -2.45 11.36
C GLU A 123 -21.71 -1.16 11.78
N ILE A 124 -21.69 -0.13 10.92
CA ILE A 124 -22.36 1.16 11.19
C ILE A 124 -23.88 0.96 11.24
N GLN A 125 -24.46 0.24 10.26
CA GLN A 125 -25.90 0.00 10.21
C GLN A 125 -26.41 -0.84 11.39
N ASN A 126 -25.60 -1.78 11.86
CA ASN A 126 -25.95 -2.65 12.99
C ASN A 126 -25.47 -2.11 14.33
N PHE A 127 -24.88 -0.92 14.37
CA PHE A 127 -24.35 -0.34 15.60
C PHE A 127 -25.44 -0.07 16.59
N LYS A 128 -25.35 -0.67 17.78
CA LYS A 128 -26.20 -0.40 18.94
C LYS A 128 -25.35 0.33 19.97
N PRO A 129 -25.64 1.61 20.28
CA PRO A 129 -24.92 2.32 21.31
C PRO A 129 -25.06 1.61 22.67
N LYS A 130 -23.96 1.53 23.41
CA LYS A 130 -23.92 1.03 24.78
C LYS A 130 -23.27 2.07 25.64
N ASP A 131 -23.85 2.33 26.79
CA ASP A 131 -23.26 3.18 27.80
C ASP A 131 -22.02 2.51 28.41
N TYR A 132 -21.05 3.29 28.77
CA TYR A 132 -19.88 2.85 29.50
C TYR A 132 -19.44 3.95 30.46
N TRP A 133 -18.76 3.57 31.52
CA TRP A 133 -18.27 4.47 32.56
C TRP A 133 -16.74 4.53 32.53
N VAL A 134 -16.22 5.71 32.79
CA VAL A 134 -14.78 5.97 32.84
C VAL A 134 -14.45 6.61 34.18
N VAL A 135 -13.57 5.99 34.95
CA VAL A 135 -13.09 6.56 36.22
C VAL A 135 -11.87 7.44 35.92
N LYS A 136 -11.96 8.71 36.28
CA LYS A 136 -10.88 9.68 36.16
C LYS A 136 -10.59 10.24 37.56
N GLY A 137 -9.32 10.40 37.87
CA GLY A 137 -8.83 11.04 39.08
C GLY A 137 -8.09 12.33 38.76
N LYS A 138 -8.31 13.36 39.58
CA LYS A 138 -7.48 14.56 39.58
C LYS A 138 -6.61 14.53 40.84
N PHE A 139 -5.32 14.49 40.64
CA PHE A 139 -4.33 14.38 41.68
C PHE A 139 -3.59 15.69 41.84
N ASN A 140 -3.46 16.17 43.09
CA ASN A 140 -2.70 17.37 43.40
C ASN A 140 -1.39 16.97 44.07
N SER A 141 -0.29 17.54 43.64
CA SER A 141 1.03 17.39 44.25
C SER A 141 1.62 18.77 44.55
N GLU A 142 2.72 18.82 45.29
CA GLU A 142 3.45 20.05 45.61
C GLU A 142 3.94 20.80 44.31
N HIS A 143 4.10 20.06 43.22
CA HIS A 143 4.60 20.57 41.93
C HIS A 143 3.51 20.83 40.87
N GLY A 144 2.22 20.66 41.24
CA GLY A 144 1.08 20.89 40.34
C GLY A 144 0.01 19.82 40.38
N SER A 145 -1.02 19.95 39.54
CA SER A 145 -2.09 18.97 39.44
C SER A 145 -2.03 18.24 38.10
N TYR A 146 -2.36 16.95 38.13
CA TYR A 146 -2.48 16.14 36.91
C TYR A 146 -3.76 15.31 36.93
N GLU A 147 -4.24 14.96 35.76
CA GLU A 147 -5.39 14.06 35.61
C GLU A 147 -4.93 12.69 35.13
N GLY A 148 -5.49 11.65 35.76
CA GLY A 148 -5.26 10.27 35.39
C GLY A 148 -6.56 9.54 35.07
N THR A 149 -6.49 8.57 34.15
CA THR A 149 -7.60 7.67 33.88
C THR A 149 -7.26 6.30 34.45
N HIS A 150 -8.22 5.63 35.07
CA HIS A 150 -8.03 4.29 35.62
C HIS A 150 -7.49 3.33 34.54
N VAL A 151 -6.69 2.32 34.95
CA VAL A 151 -6.06 1.32 34.07
C VAL A 151 -7.11 0.61 33.21
N VAL A 152 -8.27 0.28 33.80
CA VAL A 152 -9.45 -0.18 33.06
C VAL A 152 -10.12 1.04 32.46
N LYS A 153 -9.93 1.23 31.16
CA LYS A 153 -10.36 2.43 30.45
C LYS A 153 -11.88 2.58 30.33
N LYS A 154 -12.63 1.48 30.38
CA LYS A 154 -14.09 1.46 30.23
C LYS A 154 -14.68 0.35 31.11
N PHE A 155 -15.74 0.68 31.82
CA PHE A 155 -16.54 -0.25 32.59
C PHE A 155 -17.91 -0.40 31.92
N ASP A 156 -18.40 -1.62 31.75
CA ASP A 156 -19.70 -1.91 31.14
C ASP A 156 -20.87 -1.69 32.12
N LYS A 157 -20.58 -1.61 33.42
CA LYS A 157 -21.57 -1.36 34.48
C LYS A 157 -21.11 -0.22 35.38
N GLU A 158 -22.07 0.61 35.77
CA GLU A 158 -21.85 1.70 36.70
C GLU A 158 -21.34 1.19 38.07
N SER A 159 -21.92 0.10 38.55
CA SER A 159 -21.53 -0.52 39.83
C SER A 159 -20.06 -0.83 39.91
N ASP A 160 -19.43 -1.26 38.82
CA ASP A 160 -18.03 -1.65 38.78
C ASP A 160 -17.13 -0.40 38.82
N ALA A 161 -17.58 0.69 38.19
CA ALA A 161 -16.90 1.98 38.30
C ALA A 161 -17.02 2.60 39.70
N ASP A 162 -18.20 2.50 40.31
CA ASP A 162 -18.44 2.98 41.68
C ASP A 162 -17.62 2.22 42.72
N GLU A 163 -17.41 0.93 42.53
CA GLU A 163 -16.55 0.13 43.44
C GLU A 163 -15.11 0.68 43.48
N ILE A 164 -14.60 1.14 42.35
CA ILE A 164 -13.25 1.75 42.25
C ILE A 164 -13.21 3.11 42.98
N LEU A 165 -14.31 3.89 42.89
CA LEU A 165 -14.37 5.20 43.56
C LEU A 165 -14.47 5.12 45.08
N ARG A 166 -14.89 3.95 45.63
CA ARG A 166 -15.00 3.72 47.06
C ARG A 166 -13.74 3.14 47.72
N LYS A 167 -12.78 2.69 46.92
CA LYS A 167 -11.46 2.23 47.33
C LYS A 167 -10.46 3.38 47.37
#